data_30356ecd99e68547957a50c84971a1d4
#
_entry.id   30356ecd99e68547957a50c84971a1d4
#
_cell.length_a   1.000
_cell.length_b   1.000
_cell.length_c   1.000
_cell.angle_alpha   90.00
_cell.angle_beta   90.00
_cell.angle_gamma   90.00
#
_symmetry.space_group_name_H-M   'P 1'
#
loop_
_entity.id
_entity.type
_entity.pdbx_description
1 polymer ?
#
loop_
_entity_poly.entity_id
_entity_poly.type
_entity_poly.pdbx_seq_one_letter_code
_entity_poly.pdbx_strand_id
1 'polypeptide(L)'
;LFTYCLGRIAVPFFLMTTGFFVLAPYAKSGFRDKRRLVRFLRQNTLLYLAATLFYFPINWYAGNLPKNVLEFFKALLFDGTFYHLWYFPAVILGCLLVAILAKRSMRAGWIYAGIAYLIGLAGDSYYGLIQQIPALKACYDGIFSISNYTRNGIFFAPIYLLLGMAIANPRNRCSKTACRWGLPISVVFLLIEGYLTDLLHLQRHN
;
A
#
# COMPACT_ATOMS: atom_id res chain seq x y z
N LEU A 1 -9.46 -1.55 19.60
CA LEU A 1 -8.68 -2.67 19.03
C LEU A 1 -9.40 -3.37 17.87
N PHE A 2 -10.59 -3.96 18.08
CA PHE A 2 -11.32 -4.76 17.09
C PHE A 2 -11.61 -3.98 15.79
N THR A 3 -12.21 -2.80 15.89
CA THR A 3 -12.51 -1.92 14.74
C THR A 3 -11.24 -1.50 13.99
N TYR A 4 -10.16 -1.24 14.73
CA TYR A 4 -8.87 -0.87 14.16
C TYR A 4 -8.23 -2.03 13.37
N CYS A 5 -8.24 -3.24 13.91
CA CYS A 5 -7.72 -4.43 13.23
C CYS A 5 -8.52 -4.76 11.95
N LEU A 6 -9.85 -4.71 12.01
CA LEU A 6 -10.70 -4.96 10.83
C LEU A 6 -10.57 -3.86 9.77
N GLY A 7 -10.45 -2.60 10.19
CA GLY A 7 -10.23 -1.49 9.26
C GLY A 7 -8.95 -1.61 8.44
N ARG A 8 -7.93 -2.29 8.97
CA ARG A 8 -6.68 -2.55 8.25
C ARG A 8 -6.83 -3.48 7.03
N ILE A 9 -7.88 -4.30 6.98
CA ILE A 9 -8.16 -5.20 5.85
C ILE A 9 -8.64 -4.43 4.62
N ALA A 10 -9.29 -3.28 4.81
CA ALA A 10 -9.94 -2.56 3.72
C ALA A 10 -8.96 -2.13 2.62
N VAL A 11 -7.82 -1.55 2.97
CA VAL A 11 -6.84 -1.08 1.98
C VAL A 11 -6.21 -2.23 1.19
N PRO A 12 -5.68 -3.31 1.81
CA PRO A 12 -5.28 -4.52 1.11
C PRO A 12 -6.34 -5.05 0.15
N PHE A 13 -7.59 -5.13 0.59
CA PHE A 13 -8.70 -5.58 -0.25
C PHE A 13 -8.90 -4.70 -1.48
N PHE A 14 -8.91 -3.37 -1.34
CA PHE A 14 -9.04 -2.45 -2.47
C PHE A 14 -7.83 -2.51 -3.42
N LEU A 15 -6.63 -2.71 -2.92
CA LEU A 15 -5.44 -2.93 -3.76
C LEU A 15 -5.55 -4.26 -4.53
N MET A 16 -6.00 -5.35 -3.88
CA MET A 16 -6.21 -6.64 -4.53
C MET A 16 -7.30 -6.55 -5.60
N THR A 17 -8.43 -5.87 -5.34
CA THR A 17 -9.48 -5.66 -6.35
C THR A 17 -8.97 -4.84 -7.54
N THR A 18 -8.12 -3.86 -7.30
CA THR A 18 -7.45 -3.10 -8.36
C THR A 18 -6.52 -4.00 -9.19
N GLY A 19 -5.72 -4.83 -8.54
CA GLY A 19 -4.90 -5.85 -9.21
C GLY A 19 -5.73 -6.79 -10.09
N PHE A 20 -6.87 -7.25 -9.55
CA PHE A 20 -7.77 -8.17 -10.23
C PHE A 20 -8.45 -7.54 -11.46
N PHE A 21 -9.08 -6.36 -11.31
CA PHE A 21 -9.91 -5.77 -12.37
C PHE A 21 -9.14 -4.86 -13.33
N VAL A 22 -7.99 -4.33 -12.94
CA VAL A 22 -7.21 -3.37 -13.74
C VAL A 22 -5.93 -3.99 -14.29
N LEU A 23 -5.08 -4.53 -13.43
CA LEU A 23 -3.77 -5.04 -13.84
C LEU A 23 -3.83 -6.44 -14.48
N ALA A 24 -4.69 -7.33 -14.00
CA ALA A 24 -4.79 -8.67 -14.57
C ALA A 24 -5.27 -8.66 -16.04
N PRO A 25 -6.29 -7.88 -16.46
CA PRO A 25 -6.63 -7.74 -17.87
C PRO A 25 -5.50 -7.15 -18.72
N TYR A 26 -4.75 -6.18 -18.16
CA TYR A 26 -3.58 -5.62 -18.81
C TYR A 26 -2.49 -6.68 -19.05
N ALA A 27 -2.19 -7.50 -18.06
CA ALA A 27 -1.23 -8.60 -18.18
C ALA A 27 -1.73 -9.69 -19.14
N LYS A 28 -3.04 -10.05 -19.12
CA LYS A 28 -3.65 -11.02 -20.05
C LYS A 28 -3.59 -10.57 -21.50
N SER A 29 -3.58 -9.28 -21.79
CA SER A 29 -3.39 -8.73 -23.14
C SER A 29 -1.92 -8.75 -23.63
N GLY A 30 -1.00 -9.38 -22.86
CA GLY A 30 0.44 -9.29 -23.12
C GLY A 30 0.99 -7.89 -22.90
N PHE A 31 0.39 -7.12 -21.98
CA PHE A 31 0.76 -5.73 -21.67
C PHE A 31 0.58 -4.75 -22.85
N ARG A 32 -0.34 -5.05 -23.75
CA ARG A 32 -0.62 -4.19 -24.94
C ARG A 32 -1.81 -3.28 -24.70
N ASP A 33 -2.92 -3.79 -24.17
CA ASP A 33 -4.13 -2.99 -23.94
C ASP A 33 -4.08 -2.29 -22.57
N LYS A 34 -3.60 -1.04 -22.58
CA LYS A 34 -3.52 -0.17 -21.38
C LYS A 34 -4.77 0.69 -21.14
N ARG A 35 -5.86 0.52 -21.90
CA ARG A 35 -7.04 1.39 -21.81
C ARG A 35 -7.63 1.41 -20.38
N ARG A 36 -7.79 0.23 -19.76
CA ARG A 36 -8.33 0.12 -18.38
C ARG A 36 -7.39 0.73 -17.35
N LEU A 37 -6.08 0.46 -17.46
CA LEU A 37 -5.07 1.00 -16.56
C LEU A 37 -5.03 2.54 -16.66
N VAL A 38 -4.94 3.10 -17.87
CA VAL A 38 -4.89 4.55 -18.05
C VAL A 38 -6.17 5.23 -17.57
N ARG A 39 -7.34 4.65 -17.86
CA ARG A 39 -8.63 5.17 -17.36
C ARG A 39 -8.66 5.16 -15.84
N PHE A 40 -8.25 4.07 -15.20
CA PHE A 40 -8.19 3.94 -13.75
C PHE A 40 -7.24 4.96 -13.12
N LEU A 41 -6.02 5.07 -13.64
CA LEU A 41 -5.02 6.04 -13.16
C LEU A 41 -5.55 7.47 -13.29
N ARG A 42 -6.09 7.83 -14.47
CA ARG A 42 -6.67 9.17 -14.69
C ARG A 42 -7.80 9.47 -13.71
N GLN A 43 -8.74 8.55 -13.50
CA GLN A 43 -9.86 8.74 -12.59
C GLN A 43 -9.38 8.90 -11.15
N ASN A 44 -8.45 8.06 -10.67
CA ASN A 44 -7.91 8.18 -9.31
C ASN A 44 -7.08 9.46 -9.13
N THR A 45 -6.31 9.87 -10.14
CA THR A 45 -5.58 11.14 -10.09
C THR A 45 -6.54 12.34 -10.01
N LEU A 46 -7.60 12.36 -10.83
CA LEU A 46 -8.59 13.43 -10.78
C LEU A 46 -9.33 13.47 -9.44
N LEU A 47 -9.73 12.31 -8.91
CA LEU A 47 -10.36 12.20 -7.59
C LEU A 47 -9.41 12.69 -6.47
N TYR A 48 -8.13 12.31 -6.55
CA TYR A 48 -7.12 12.74 -5.60
C TYR A 48 -6.91 14.26 -5.62
N LEU A 49 -6.81 14.85 -6.81
CA LEU A 49 -6.68 16.30 -6.97
C LEU A 49 -7.93 17.04 -6.45
N ALA A 50 -9.12 16.54 -6.78
CA ALA A 50 -10.37 17.10 -6.28
C ALA A 50 -10.48 17.01 -4.76
N ALA A 51 -10.12 15.86 -4.17
CA ALA A 51 -10.09 15.68 -2.72
C ALA A 51 -9.05 16.59 -2.06
N THR A 52 -7.85 16.69 -2.63
CA THR A 52 -6.80 17.60 -2.14
C THR A 52 -7.29 19.06 -2.12
N LEU A 53 -7.96 19.50 -3.18
CA LEU A 53 -8.53 20.84 -3.26
C LEU A 53 -9.66 21.03 -2.22
N PHE A 54 -10.51 20.04 -2.04
CA PHE A 54 -11.61 20.07 -1.06
C PHE A 54 -11.09 20.14 0.39
N TYR A 55 -10.02 19.40 0.72
CA TYR A 55 -9.42 19.41 2.05
C TYR A 55 -8.42 20.56 2.28
N PHE A 56 -8.07 21.32 1.24
CA PHE A 56 -7.11 22.42 1.35
C PHE A 56 -7.49 23.48 2.41
N PRO A 57 -8.75 23.99 2.49
CA PRO A 57 -9.12 24.96 3.51
C PRO A 57 -8.99 24.40 4.94
N ILE A 58 -9.30 23.12 5.13
CA ILE A 58 -9.19 22.44 6.43
C ILE A 58 -7.74 22.35 6.86
N ASN A 59 -6.83 21.94 5.94
CA ASN A 59 -5.41 21.88 6.19
C ASN A 59 -4.80 23.25 6.49
N TRP A 60 -5.28 24.28 5.81
CA TRP A 60 -4.87 25.66 6.06
C TRP A 60 -5.28 26.10 7.48
N TYR A 61 -6.54 25.92 7.83
CA TYR A 61 -7.05 26.29 9.15
C TYR A 61 -6.33 25.52 10.28
N ALA A 62 -6.04 24.24 10.07
CA ALA A 62 -5.32 23.39 11.02
C ALA A 62 -3.80 23.63 11.09
N GLY A 63 -3.25 24.51 10.24
CA GLY A 63 -1.80 24.76 10.19
C GLY A 63 -0.97 23.60 9.66
N ASN A 64 -1.60 22.63 8.99
CA ASN A 64 -0.96 21.42 8.48
C ASN A 64 -0.46 21.55 7.03
N LEU A 65 -0.26 22.77 6.56
CA LEU A 65 0.29 22.99 5.22
C LEU A 65 1.77 22.65 5.19
N PRO A 66 2.26 22.05 4.09
CA PRO A 66 3.69 21.83 3.87
C PRO A 66 4.47 23.14 3.96
N LYS A 67 5.55 23.15 4.73
CA LYS A 67 6.37 24.36 4.95
C LYS A 67 7.25 24.72 3.77
N ASN A 68 7.53 23.76 2.91
CA ASN A 68 8.38 23.92 1.73
C ASN A 68 7.89 23.06 0.56
N VAL A 69 8.42 23.36 -0.62
CA VAL A 69 8.07 22.66 -1.87
C VAL A 69 8.38 21.14 -1.80
N LEU A 70 9.45 20.75 -1.12
CA LEU A 70 9.84 19.36 -0.97
C LEU A 70 8.81 18.59 -0.13
N GLU A 71 8.38 19.16 0.99
CA GLU A 71 7.33 18.56 1.83
C GLU A 71 6.00 18.45 1.08
N PHE A 72 5.67 19.43 0.24
CA PHE A 72 4.49 19.36 -0.61
C PHE A 72 4.56 18.17 -1.58
N PHE A 73 5.69 17.97 -2.26
CA PHE A 73 5.86 16.82 -3.16
C PHE A 73 5.88 15.49 -2.42
N LYS A 74 6.46 15.42 -1.23
CA LYS A 74 6.38 14.23 -0.36
C LYS A 74 4.94 13.89 -0.02
N ALA A 75 4.18 14.87 0.48
CA ALA A 75 2.77 14.69 0.80
C ALA A 75 1.97 14.26 -0.45
N LEU A 76 2.21 14.91 -1.60
CA LEU A 76 1.48 14.62 -2.83
C LEU A 76 1.76 13.22 -3.38
N LEU A 77 3.02 12.76 -3.33
CA LEU A 77 3.44 11.52 -4.00
C LEU A 77 3.42 10.28 -3.09
N PHE A 78 3.62 10.45 -1.78
CA PHE A 78 3.82 9.31 -0.88
C PHE A 78 2.83 9.28 0.29
N ASP A 79 2.71 10.40 1.03
CA ASP A 79 2.04 10.39 2.32
C ASP A 79 0.54 10.73 2.23
N GLY A 80 0.11 11.31 1.09
CA GLY A 80 -1.21 11.91 0.94
C GLY A 80 -1.26 13.34 1.51
N THR A 81 -1.97 14.23 0.83
CA THR A 81 -2.14 15.64 1.25
C THR A 81 -3.04 15.80 2.47
N PHE A 82 -3.73 14.75 2.88
CA PHE A 82 -4.52 14.62 4.09
C PHE A 82 -4.47 13.18 4.60
N TYR A 83 -4.68 12.96 5.90
CA TYR A 83 -4.48 11.65 6.57
C TYR A 83 -5.11 10.45 5.85
N HIS A 84 -6.32 10.60 5.30
CA HIS A 84 -6.99 9.50 4.60
C HIS A 84 -6.66 9.40 3.11
N LEU A 85 -5.99 10.40 2.54
CA LEU A 85 -5.74 10.46 1.10
C LEU A 85 -4.50 9.67 0.65
N TRP A 86 -3.72 9.11 1.57
CA TRP A 86 -2.51 8.33 1.27
C TRP A 86 -2.76 7.13 0.34
N TYR A 87 -3.98 6.61 0.34
CA TYR A 87 -4.35 5.51 -0.55
C TYR A 87 -4.23 5.87 -2.03
N PHE A 88 -4.58 7.09 -2.42
CA PHE A 88 -4.53 7.52 -3.83
C PHE A 88 -3.11 7.50 -4.40
N PRO A 89 -2.11 8.19 -3.84
CA PRO A 89 -0.75 8.07 -4.32
C PRO A 89 -0.23 6.63 -4.21
N ALA A 90 -0.59 5.89 -3.16
CA ALA A 90 -0.18 4.51 -3.02
C ALA A 90 -0.69 3.60 -4.15
N VAL A 91 -1.97 3.69 -4.53
CA VAL A 91 -2.52 2.89 -5.62
C VAL A 91 -2.02 3.33 -6.99
N ILE A 92 -1.84 4.63 -7.22
CA ILE A 92 -1.33 5.18 -8.49
C ILE A 92 0.12 4.72 -8.71
N LEU A 93 1.02 4.99 -7.76
CA LEU A 93 2.43 4.59 -7.84
C LEU A 93 2.59 3.07 -7.87
N GLY A 94 1.85 2.36 -7.02
CA GLY A 94 1.87 0.90 -6.98
C GLY A 94 1.45 0.27 -8.30
N CYS A 95 0.37 0.77 -8.94
CA CYS A 95 -0.07 0.29 -10.25
C CYS A 95 0.98 0.54 -11.34
N LEU A 96 1.59 1.72 -11.36
CA LEU A 96 2.64 2.06 -12.34
C LEU A 96 3.86 1.14 -12.16
N LEU A 97 4.31 0.99 -10.92
CA LEU A 97 5.47 0.17 -10.58
C LEU A 97 5.23 -1.31 -10.93
N VAL A 98 4.11 -1.87 -10.51
CA VAL A 98 3.75 -3.27 -10.83
C VAL A 98 3.58 -3.46 -12.34
N ALA A 99 2.96 -2.50 -13.06
CA ALA A 99 2.82 -2.59 -14.50
C ALA A 99 4.19 -2.63 -15.22
N ILE A 100 5.15 -1.82 -14.77
CA ILE A 100 6.51 -1.79 -15.33
C ILE A 100 7.26 -3.08 -15.02
N LEU A 101 7.27 -3.49 -13.76
CA LEU A 101 8.00 -4.69 -13.33
C LEU A 101 7.42 -5.97 -13.94
N ALA A 102 6.10 -6.15 -13.89
CA ALA A 102 5.43 -7.32 -14.42
C ALA A 102 5.59 -7.44 -15.94
N LYS A 103 5.60 -6.30 -16.67
CA LYS A 103 5.87 -6.28 -18.09
C LYS A 103 7.28 -6.76 -18.43
N ARG A 104 8.27 -6.45 -17.59
CA ARG A 104 9.65 -6.89 -17.77
C ARG A 104 9.85 -8.35 -17.34
N SER A 105 9.40 -8.69 -16.15
CA SER A 105 9.44 -10.04 -15.59
C SER A 105 8.47 -10.15 -14.43
N MET A 106 7.52 -11.07 -14.53
CA MET A 106 6.59 -11.37 -13.44
C MET A 106 7.32 -11.87 -12.18
N ARG A 107 8.40 -12.67 -12.36
CA ARG A 107 9.22 -13.13 -11.22
C ARG A 107 9.90 -11.98 -10.50
N ALA A 108 10.51 -11.05 -11.24
CA ALA A 108 11.14 -9.87 -10.66
C ALA A 108 10.11 -9.01 -9.92
N GLY A 109 8.89 -8.87 -10.46
CA GLY A 109 7.79 -8.20 -9.79
C GLY A 109 7.46 -8.81 -8.43
N TRP A 110 7.37 -10.13 -8.33
CA TRP A 110 7.10 -10.83 -7.06
C TRP A 110 8.24 -10.72 -6.05
N ILE A 111 9.49 -10.86 -6.50
CA ILE A 111 10.68 -10.72 -5.64
C ILE A 111 10.73 -9.31 -5.08
N TYR A 112 10.59 -8.30 -5.94
CA TYR A 112 10.53 -6.90 -5.52
C TYR A 112 9.42 -6.66 -4.50
N ALA A 113 8.20 -7.08 -4.81
CA ALA A 113 7.04 -6.85 -3.94
C ALA A 113 7.19 -7.52 -2.57
N GLY A 114 7.76 -8.73 -2.53
CA GLY A 114 8.04 -9.44 -1.28
C GLY A 114 9.07 -8.70 -0.42
N ILE A 115 10.21 -8.33 -1.00
CA ILE A 115 11.27 -7.59 -0.29
C ILE A 115 10.74 -6.21 0.16
N ALA A 116 10.08 -5.48 -0.74
CA ALA A 116 9.52 -4.17 -0.43
C ALA A 116 8.48 -4.25 0.70
N TYR A 117 7.62 -5.26 0.68
CA TYR A 117 6.63 -5.48 1.74
C TYR A 117 7.28 -5.78 3.10
N LEU A 118 8.33 -6.59 3.15
CA LEU A 118 9.07 -6.87 4.39
C LEU A 118 9.73 -5.60 4.94
N ILE A 119 10.35 -4.79 4.08
CA ILE A 119 10.89 -3.49 4.46
C ILE A 119 9.77 -2.58 4.97
N GLY A 120 8.64 -2.54 4.27
CA GLY A 120 7.47 -1.76 4.67
C GLY A 120 6.91 -2.17 6.02
N LEU A 121 6.77 -3.46 6.26
CA LEU A 121 6.27 -4.04 7.52
C LEU A 121 7.18 -3.69 8.70
N ALA A 122 8.50 -3.82 8.51
CA ALA A 122 9.50 -3.47 9.52
C ALA A 122 9.51 -1.96 9.84
N GLY A 123 9.26 -1.09 8.84
CA GLY A 123 9.22 0.37 9.03
C GLY A 123 7.91 0.93 9.59
N ASP A 124 6.85 0.15 9.63
CA ASP A 124 5.53 0.57 10.15
C ASP A 124 5.14 -0.24 11.39
N SER A 125 4.78 -1.51 11.20
CA SER A 125 4.21 -2.35 12.27
C SER A 125 5.24 -2.79 13.31
N TYR A 126 6.51 -2.95 12.91
CA TYR A 126 7.58 -3.47 13.77
C TYR A 126 8.74 -2.49 13.97
N TYR A 127 8.50 -1.19 13.75
CA TYR A 127 9.55 -0.18 13.88
C TYR A 127 10.15 -0.10 15.30
N GLY A 128 9.35 -0.41 16.33
CA GLY A 128 9.82 -0.50 17.71
C GLY A 128 11.01 -1.46 17.91
N LEU A 129 11.08 -2.54 17.13
CA LEU A 129 12.24 -3.46 17.16
C LEU A 129 13.41 -2.90 16.34
N ILE A 130 13.11 -2.28 15.18
CA ILE A 130 14.12 -1.74 14.27
C ILE A 130 14.93 -0.62 14.92
N GLN A 131 14.26 0.29 15.64
CA GLN A 131 14.91 1.44 16.28
C GLN A 131 15.94 1.06 17.36
N GLN A 132 15.89 -0.18 17.88
CA GLN A 132 16.85 -0.67 18.87
C GLN A 132 18.22 -1.01 18.24
N ILE A 133 18.29 -1.16 16.92
CA ILE A 133 19.51 -1.51 16.19
C ILE A 133 19.98 -0.26 15.42
N PRO A 134 21.08 0.42 15.84
CA PRO A 134 21.49 1.71 15.28
C PRO A 134 21.69 1.70 13.76
N ALA A 135 22.27 0.63 13.21
CA ALA A 135 22.49 0.50 11.78
C ALA A 135 21.17 0.43 10.98
N LEU A 136 20.19 -0.33 11.46
CA LEU A 136 18.86 -0.42 10.83
C LEU A 136 18.12 0.91 10.97
N LYS A 137 18.18 1.53 12.14
CA LYS A 137 17.58 2.86 12.35
C LYS A 137 18.11 3.87 11.34
N ALA A 138 19.43 3.96 11.13
CA ALA A 138 20.02 4.86 10.15
C ALA A 138 19.51 4.61 8.71
N CYS A 139 19.35 3.34 8.32
CA CYS A 139 18.74 3.00 7.02
C CYS A 139 17.29 3.50 6.91
N TYR A 140 16.49 3.32 7.97
CA TYR A 140 15.10 3.79 7.97
C TYR A 140 14.99 5.31 8.08
N ASP A 141 15.90 6.00 8.76
CA ASP A 141 15.96 7.46 8.77
C ASP A 141 16.18 8.00 7.34
N GLY A 142 16.98 7.28 6.53
CA GLY A 142 17.12 7.56 5.09
C GLY A 142 15.80 7.37 4.31
N ILE A 143 15.04 6.29 4.55
CA ILE A 143 13.73 6.06 3.92
C ILE A 143 12.76 7.16 4.35
N PHE A 144 12.73 7.50 5.63
CA PHE A 144 11.85 8.52 6.18
C PHE A 144 12.22 9.97 5.79
N SER A 145 13.42 10.17 5.27
CA SER A 145 13.74 11.44 4.62
C SER A 145 12.92 11.68 3.35
N ILE A 146 12.49 10.60 2.66
CA ILE A 146 11.74 10.65 1.40
C ILE A 146 10.22 10.51 1.63
N SER A 147 9.77 9.70 2.57
CA SER A 147 8.35 9.43 2.87
C SER A 147 8.17 9.26 4.37
N ASN A 148 7.15 9.88 4.95
CA ASN A 148 6.91 9.77 6.40
C ASN A 148 6.45 8.37 6.82
N TYR A 149 5.89 7.59 5.88
CA TYR A 149 5.35 6.26 6.12
C TYR A 149 5.85 5.27 5.07
N THR A 150 6.07 4.02 5.48
CA THR A 150 6.31 2.91 4.55
C THR A 150 5.02 2.33 3.96
N ARG A 151 3.85 2.76 4.44
CA ARG A 151 2.53 2.44 3.87
C ARG A 151 2.28 3.25 2.59
N ASN A 152 2.96 2.95 1.52
CA ASN A 152 2.89 3.71 0.27
C ASN A 152 2.91 2.82 -0.97
N GLY A 153 2.95 3.43 -2.15
CA GLY A 153 2.94 2.74 -3.44
C GLY A 153 4.21 1.95 -3.77
N ILE A 154 5.31 2.20 -3.05
CA ILE A 154 6.60 1.54 -3.27
C ILE A 154 6.69 0.26 -2.44
N PHE A 155 6.40 0.35 -1.14
CA PHE A 155 6.62 -0.75 -0.21
C PHE A 155 5.37 -1.60 0.02
N PHE A 156 4.22 -0.97 0.21
CA PHE A 156 3.01 -1.65 0.65
C PHE A 156 2.13 -2.14 -0.50
N ALA A 157 1.83 -1.28 -1.49
CA ALA A 157 0.84 -1.59 -2.51
C ALA A 157 1.22 -2.75 -3.46
N PRO A 158 2.49 -2.93 -3.90
CA PRO A 158 2.84 -3.88 -4.94
C PRO A 158 2.44 -5.33 -4.66
N ILE A 159 2.62 -5.80 -3.42
CA ILE A 159 2.31 -7.19 -3.06
C ILE A 159 0.81 -7.50 -3.22
N TYR A 160 -0.06 -6.60 -2.76
CA TYR A 160 -1.51 -6.78 -2.84
C TYR A 160 -2.03 -6.65 -4.28
N LEU A 161 -1.45 -5.75 -5.08
CA LEU A 161 -1.76 -5.63 -6.49
C LEU A 161 -1.41 -6.92 -7.25
N LEU A 162 -0.24 -7.50 -6.99
CA LEU A 162 0.17 -8.78 -7.59
C LEU A 162 -0.67 -9.95 -7.09
N LEU A 163 -1.04 -10.00 -5.81
CA LEU A 163 -1.98 -11.00 -5.29
C LEU A 163 -3.32 -10.92 -6.01
N GLY A 164 -3.85 -9.71 -6.21
CA GLY A 164 -5.07 -9.51 -7.00
C GLY A 164 -4.94 -10.02 -8.43
N MET A 165 -3.81 -9.76 -9.10
CA MET A 165 -3.51 -10.32 -10.43
C MET A 165 -3.44 -11.85 -10.41
N ALA A 166 -2.84 -12.43 -9.38
CA ALA A 166 -2.70 -13.89 -9.25
C ALA A 166 -4.06 -14.57 -9.06
N ILE A 167 -4.94 -14.00 -8.22
CA ILE A 167 -6.31 -14.50 -8.00
C ILE A 167 -7.17 -14.43 -9.28
N ALA A 168 -6.93 -13.44 -10.14
CA ALA A 168 -7.61 -13.32 -11.42
C ALA A 168 -7.26 -14.44 -12.42
N ASN A 169 -6.23 -15.24 -12.14
CA ASN A 169 -5.87 -16.39 -12.98
C ASN A 169 -6.69 -17.62 -12.53
N PRO A 170 -7.52 -18.22 -13.41
CA PRO A 170 -8.33 -19.40 -13.08
C PRO A 170 -7.52 -20.60 -12.57
N ARG A 171 -6.23 -20.68 -12.93
CA ARG A 171 -5.34 -21.75 -12.45
C ARG A 171 -5.04 -21.66 -10.95
N ASN A 172 -5.15 -20.48 -10.36
CA ASN A 172 -4.85 -20.20 -8.96
C ASN A 172 -6.09 -20.20 -8.06
N ARG A 173 -7.15 -20.88 -8.46
CA ARG A 173 -8.37 -20.96 -7.65
C ARG A 173 -8.10 -21.72 -6.35
N CYS A 174 -8.36 -21.07 -5.21
CA CYS A 174 -8.35 -21.72 -3.91
C CYS A 174 -9.42 -22.83 -3.84
N SER A 175 -9.10 -23.94 -3.17
CA SER A 175 -10.10 -24.97 -2.87
C SER A 175 -11.18 -24.39 -1.94
N LYS A 176 -12.41 -24.93 -2.03
CA LYS A 176 -13.51 -24.51 -1.15
C LYS A 176 -13.15 -24.67 0.33
N THR A 177 -12.41 -25.74 0.67
CA THR A 177 -11.93 -26.01 2.03
C THR A 177 -10.94 -24.96 2.50
N ALA A 178 -9.97 -24.58 1.65
CA ALA A 178 -9.00 -23.53 1.97
C ALA A 178 -9.69 -22.16 2.19
N CYS A 179 -10.71 -21.82 1.39
CA CYS A 179 -11.48 -20.60 1.59
C CYS A 179 -12.30 -20.64 2.89
N ARG A 180 -12.91 -21.80 3.20
CA ARG A 180 -13.76 -21.97 4.39
C ARG A 180 -12.98 -21.80 5.69
N TRP A 181 -11.79 -22.37 5.79
CA TRP A 181 -10.96 -22.31 6.99
C TRP A 181 -9.94 -21.15 6.97
N GLY A 182 -9.51 -20.73 5.80
CA GLY A 182 -8.54 -19.65 5.65
C GLY A 182 -9.03 -18.33 6.21
N LEU A 183 -10.30 -17.98 5.98
CA LEU A 183 -10.87 -16.72 6.45
C LEU A 183 -10.90 -16.62 7.98
N PRO A 184 -11.51 -17.54 8.75
CA PRO A 184 -11.53 -17.46 10.21
C PRO A 184 -10.12 -17.53 10.82
N ILE A 185 -9.24 -18.36 10.28
CA ILE A 185 -7.85 -18.44 10.73
C ILE A 185 -7.13 -17.10 10.52
N SER A 186 -7.28 -16.47 9.34
CA SER A 186 -6.67 -15.17 9.06
C SER A 186 -7.18 -14.06 9.98
N VAL A 187 -8.47 -14.08 10.32
CA VAL A 187 -9.05 -13.10 11.27
C VAL A 187 -8.46 -13.28 12.67
N VAL A 188 -8.33 -14.53 13.14
CA VAL A 188 -7.72 -14.82 14.45
C VAL A 188 -6.27 -14.34 14.48
N PHE A 189 -5.47 -14.66 13.46
CA PHE A 189 -4.08 -14.20 13.38
C PHE A 189 -3.98 -12.66 13.35
N LEU A 190 -4.83 -11.99 12.62
CA LEU A 190 -4.87 -10.53 12.55
C LEU A 190 -5.21 -9.89 13.91
N LEU A 191 -6.13 -10.48 14.67
CA LEU A 191 -6.47 -10.00 16.01
C LEU A 191 -5.33 -10.24 16.99
N ILE A 192 -4.67 -11.40 16.94
CA ILE A 192 -3.51 -11.71 17.77
C ILE A 192 -2.35 -10.75 17.44
N GLU A 193 -2.03 -10.56 16.17
CA GLU A 193 -0.98 -9.63 15.74
C GLU A 193 -1.30 -8.20 16.18
N GLY A 194 -2.53 -7.74 15.97
CA GLY A 194 -2.96 -6.40 16.40
C GLY A 194 -2.85 -6.21 17.91
N TYR A 195 -3.21 -7.21 18.71
CA TYR A 195 -3.06 -7.18 20.16
C TYR A 195 -1.59 -7.16 20.59
N LEU A 196 -0.76 -8.02 19.99
CA LEU A 196 0.67 -8.11 20.35
C LEU A 196 1.43 -6.83 19.95
N THR A 197 1.17 -6.27 18.77
CA THR A 197 1.83 -5.04 18.32
C THR A 197 1.44 -3.82 19.14
N ASP A 198 0.20 -3.78 19.64
CA ASP A 198 -0.28 -2.75 20.54
C ASP A 198 0.35 -2.91 21.94
N LEU A 199 0.29 -4.12 22.53
CA LEU A 199 0.84 -4.43 23.84
C LEU A 199 2.35 -4.15 23.93
N LEU A 200 3.10 -4.45 22.90
CA LEU A 200 4.55 -4.30 22.83
C LEU A 200 5.00 -2.93 22.31
N HIS A 201 4.06 -2.02 22.02
CA HIS A 201 4.33 -0.68 21.46
C HIS A 201 5.27 -0.71 20.24
N LEU A 202 5.09 -1.70 19.37
CA LEU A 202 5.98 -1.92 18.22
C LEU A 202 5.71 -0.97 17.04
N GLN A 203 4.53 -0.39 16.98
CA GLN A 203 4.10 0.47 15.88
C GLN A 203 4.73 1.86 15.97
N ARG A 204 5.13 2.40 14.82
CA ARG A 204 5.75 3.72 14.75
C ARG A 204 4.77 4.87 15.06
N HIS A 205 3.51 4.69 14.68
CA HIS A 205 2.46 5.70 14.81
C HIS A 205 1.21 5.07 15.40
N ASN A 206 1.02 5.27 16.68
CA ASN A 206 -0.24 5.05 17.40
C ASN A 206 -0.91 6.39 17.64
#